data_f844fef4ca509411ea0d5dbe62c9f84d
#
_entry.id   f844fef4ca509411ea0d5dbe62c9f84d
#
_cell.length_a   1.000
_cell.length_b   1.000
_cell.length_c   1.000
_cell.angle_alpha   90.00
_cell.angle_beta   90.00
_cell.angle_gamma   90.00
#
_symmetry.space_group_name_H-M   'P 1'
#
loop_
_entity.id
_entity.type
_entity.pdbx_description
1 polymer ?
#
loop_
_entity_poly.entity_id
_entity_poly.type
_entity_poly.pdbx_seq_one_letter_code
_entity_poly.pdbx_strand_id
1 'polypeptide(L)'
;MTRKTILFISLAFFLIISFLFIHPDNTETDPVHRSSELRRVTREEDGKERTDYVDEEGRVTFATDLGYATVIAEKKGNGILEHYYDQDGEPVSRYIRYYGIYREYDEDGNNICNTYLGRDDRPATIFYGYAIEKKEYDADGRLTAVRYYDTEGKPACTSLYGYVKVYEYNEEGRRCRTVFLDTSGNPMMTGQGYASITYAYTTPELPENSRAEKEFYFDSSGNPARLSLGQYGALKEYNEYGQETAITYLGADGNPIRTNKGYTTIRKTYLVSGYAASEKYYDENGEPFALPEGQYGVRTEDGQTAYMNENGEDVFNPRIFLYNHSRIVILAAMILVLLSAAADKRVNVFILALYIGVILYFTLIFRESSTGPKGMSLFRSYRQIIRNPNIRADILRNIWLFIPFGAILYRLYPRRRILLVPIALSIAIEGIQLFTGAGLCEPDDVISNGLGGTIGYGFGSLAAHFIGKVSLRRKNRTSYQEEL
;
A
#
# COMPACT_ATOMS: atom_id res chain seq x y z
N MET A 1 -16.91 -30.52 23.25
CA MET A 1 -16.89 -30.21 21.82
C MET A 1 -15.91 -31.16 21.12
N THR A 2 -16.30 -31.86 20.05
CA THR A 2 -15.40 -32.79 19.36
C THR A 2 -14.29 -32.07 18.61
N ARG A 3 -13.13 -32.72 18.41
CA ARG A 3 -12.02 -32.13 17.58
C ARG A 3 -12.50 -31.68 16.18
N LYS A 4 -13.48 -32.41 15.62
CA LYS A 4 -14.08 -32.07 14.31
C LYS A 4 -14.95 -30.83 14.38
N THR A 5 -15.67 -30.61 15.48
CA THR A 5 -16.48 -29.39 15.68
C THR A 5 -15.57 -28.16 15.83
N ILE A 6 -14.46 -28.29 16.58
CA ILE A 6 -13.47 -27.20 16.70
C ILE A 6 -12.88 -26.88 15.36
N LEU A 7 -12.44 -27.87 14.57
CA LEU A 7 -11.90 -27.66 13.23
C LEU A 7 -12.90 -26.98 12.31
N PHE A 8 -14.17 -27.40 12.32
CA PHE A 8 -15.23 -26.77 11.51
C PHE A 8 -15.41 -25.29 11.87
N ILE A 9 -15.50 -24.95 13.16
CA ILE A 9 -15.65 -23.57 13.62
C ILE A 9 -14.44 -22.73 13.21
N SER A 10 -13.22 -23.26 13.40
CA SER A 10 -11.99 -22.55 13.03
C SER A 10 -11.89 -22.27 11.53
N LEU A 11 -12.28 -23.24 10.69
CA LEU A 11 -12.27 -23.08 9.24
C LEU A 11 -13.40 -22.17 8.75
N ALA A 12 -14.59 -22.21 9.38
CA ALA A 12 -15.67 -21.27 9.09
C ALA A 12 -15.29 -19.83 9.47
N PHE A 13 -14.66 -19.65 10.62
CA PHE A 13 -14.14 -18.36 11.08
C PHE A 13 -13.07 -17.81 10.14
N PHE A 14 -12.10 -18.65 9.71
CA PHE A 14 -11.12 -18.28 8.72
C PHE A 14 -11.75 -17.86 7.38
N LEU A 15 -12.79 -18.58 6.92
CA LEU A 15 -13.52 -18.23 5.71
C LEU A 15 -14.17 -16.84 5.83
N ILE A 16 -14.86 -16.57 6.93
CA ILE A 16 -15.53 -15.29 7.20
C ILE A 16 -14.51 -14.16 7.22
N ILE A 17 -13.41 -14.33 7.97
CA ILE A 17 -12.32 -13.33 8.02
C ILE A 17 -11.76 -13.08 6.61
N SER A 18 -11.52 -14.13 5.83
CA SER A 18 -10.99 -13.98 4.49
C SER A 18 -11.92 -13.17 3.58
N PHE A 19 -13.23 -13.40 3.66
CA PHE A 19 -14.23 -12.61 2.90
C PHE A 19 -14.27 -11.15 3.31
N LEU A 20 -14.03 -10.84 4.58
CA LEU A 20 -14.04 -9.48 5.10
C LEU A 20 -12.74 -8.72 4.76
N PHE A 21 -11.59 -9.41 4.76
CA PHE A 21 -10.28 -8.74 4.74
C PHE A 21 -9.45 -8.94 3.46
N ILE A 22 -9.93 -9.74 2.49
CA ILE A 22 -9.16 -10.00 1.27
C ILE A 22 -9.26 -8.86 0.25
N HIS A 23 -10.24 -7.98 0.41
CA HIS A 23 -10.36 -6.78 -0.41
C HIS A 23 -9.69 -5.62 0.33
N PRO A 24 -8.75 -4.89 -0.26
CA PRO A 24 -8.35 -3.62 0.32
C PRO A 24 -9.59 -2.71 0.34
N ASP A 25 -9.91 -2.19 1.52
CA ASP A 25 -10.97 -1.19 1.68
C ASP A 25 -10.50 0.13 1.04
N ASN A 26 -10.62 0.23 -0.26
CA ASN A 26 -10.48 1.47 -1.02
C ASN A 26 -11.82 1.86 -1.67
N THR A 27 -12.92 1.42 -1.13
CA THR A 27 -14.23 1.89 -1.57
C THR A 27 -14.49 3.24 -0.92
N GLU A 28 -14.23 4.32 -1.65
CA GLU A 28 -14.94 5.57 -1.43
C GLU A 28 -16.40 5.31 -1.80
N THR A 29 -17.24 4.97 -0.81
CA THR A 29 -18.67 4.71 -1.01
C THR A 29 -19.52 5.93 -0.73
N ASP A 30 -18.95 6.98 -0.13
CA ASP A 30 -19.62 8.24 0.12
C ASP A 30 -19.27 9.29 -0.93
N PRO A 31 -20.15 10.27 -1.21
CA PRO A 31 -19.85 11.37 -2.10
C PRO A 31 -18.56 12.07 -1.63
N VAL A 32 -17.59 12.11 -2.52
CA VAL A 32 -16.24 12.61 -2.24
C VAL A 32 -16.24 14.10 -2.47
N HIS A 33 -16.08 14.89 -1.41
CA HIS A 33 -16.06 16.34 -1.47
C HIS A 33 -14.66 16.89 -1.19
N ARG A 34 -14.20 17.82 -2.03
CA ARG A 34 -13.04 18.67 -1.68
C ARG A 34 -13.45 19.72 -0.69
N SER A 35 -12.55 20.11 0.19
CA SER A 35 -12.78 21.23 1.13
C SER A 35 -13.15 22.53 0.41
N SER A 36 -12.67 22.76 -0.82
CA SER A 36 -13.01 23.91 -1.66
C SER A 36 -14.45 23.90 -2.18
N GLU A 37 -15.13 22.77 -2.16
CA GLU A 37 -16.53 22.58 -2.58
C GLU A 37 -17.49 22.73 -1.38
N LEU A 38 -16.95 22.75 -0.16
CA LEU A 38 -17.68 22.82 1.07
C LEU A 38 -17.62 24.24 1.65
N ARG A 39 -18.69 24.65 2.32
CA ARG A 39 -18.71 25.91 3.05
C ARG A 39 -18.05 25.71 4.42
N ARG A 40 -17.05 26.52 4.73
CA ARG A 40 -16.39 26.57 6.03
C ARG A 40 -17.22 27.39 7.02
N VAL A 41 -17.60 26.82 8.15
CA VAL A 41 -18.35 27.47 9.22
C VAL A 41 -17.52 27.43 10.50
N THR A 42 -17.04 28.61 10.93
CA THR A 42 -16.23 28.72 12.15
C THR A 42 -17.05 29.41 13.25
N ARG A 43 -16.99 28.89 14.47
CA ARG A 43 -17.65 29.42 15.67
C ARG A 43 -16.76 29.21 16.90
N GLU A 44 -16.94 30.03 17.90
CA GLU A 44 -16.30 29.88 19.20
C GLU A 44 -17.25 29.13 20.15
N GLU A 45 -16.78 28.01 20.73
CA GLU A 45 -17.51 27.20 21.70
C GLU A 45 -16.57 26.87 22.87
N ASP A 46 -16.96 27.24 24.10
CA ASP A 46 -16.19 26.99 25.34
C ASP A 46 -14.72 27.44 25.28
N GLY A 47 -14.44 28.59 24.64
CA GLY A 47 -13.09 29.12 24.48
C GLY A 47 -12.23 28.39 23.45
N LYS A 48 -12.83 27.55 22.62
CA LYS A 48 -12.20 26.84 21.51
C LYS A 48 -12.83 27.29 20.20
N GLU A 49 -12.01 27.35 19.15
CA GLU A 49 -12.49 27.60 17.81
C GLU A 49 -12.88 26.24 17.17
N ARG A 50 -14.16 26.11 16.84
CA ARG A 50 -14.66 24.98 16.08
C ARG A 50 -14.90 25.39 14.63
N THR A 51 -14.31 24.67 13.68
CA THR A 51 -14.54 24.84 12.25
C THR A 51 -15.14 23.57 11.67
N ASP A 52 -16.35 23.68 11.14
CA ASP A 52 -17.06 22.63 10.45
C ASP A 52 -17.03 22.86 8.92
N TYR A 53 -16.85 21.81 8.15
CA TYR A 53 -17.06 21.79 6.70
C TYR A 53 -18.46 21.28 6.42
N VAL A 54 -19.27 22.07 5.71
CA VAL A 54 -20.70 21.76 5.48
C VAL A 54 -21.04 21.79 4.01
N ASP A 55 -21.94 20.90 3.61
CA ASP A 55 -22.48 20.84 2.25
C ASP A 55 -23.50 21.99 1.98
N GLU A 56 -24.14 21.96 0.80
CA GLU A 56 -25.13 22.97 0.39
C GLU A 56 -26.37 22.96 1.29
N GLU A 57 -26.73 21.80 1.85
CA GLU A 57 -27.83 21.64 2.81
C GLU A 57 -27.47 22.01 4.24
N GLY A 58 -26.21 22.36 4.50
CA GLY A 58 -25.69 22.75 5.82
C GLY A 58 -25.36 21.57 6.74
N ARG A 59 -25.25 20.35 6.23
CA ARG A 59 -24.83 19.17 6.97
C ARG A 59 -23.30 19.11 7.05
N VAL A 60 -22.79 18.76 8.25
CA VAL A 60 -21.34 18.53 8.44
C VAL A 60 -20.91 17.37 7.55
N THR A 61 -19.93 17.60 6.68
CA THR A 61 -19.52 16.69 5.61
C THR A 61 -18.02 16.50 5.62
N PHE A 62 -17.58 15.28 5.37
CA PHE A 62 -16.17 14.91 5.35
C PHE A 62 -15.44 15.54 4.16
N ALA A 63 -14.47 16.40 4.42
CA ALA A 63 -13.57 16.95 3.41
C ALA A 63 -12.46 15.95 3.10
N THR A 64 -12.58 15.25 1.99
CA THR A 64 -11.75 14.10 1.65
C THR A 64 -10.28 14.49 1.45
N ASP A 65 -10.00 15.65 0.89
CA ASP A 65 -8.65 16.19 0.72
C ASP A 65 -8.00 16.60 2.05
N LEU A 66 -8.81 16.97 3.05
CA LEU A 66 -8.34 17.28 4.40
C LEU A 66 -8.27 16.04 5.30
N GLY A 67 -9.14 15.04 5.08
CA GLY A 67 -9.25 13.83 5.91
C GLY A 67 -9.98 14.08 7.25
N TYR A 68 -10.90 15.05 7.31
CA TYR A 68 -11.80 15.32 8.46
C TYR A 68 -12.99 16.17 8.03
N ALA A 69 -14.03 16.21 8.86
CA ALA A 69 -15.20 17.07 8.69
C ALA A 69 -15.17 18.29 9.62
N THR A 70 -14.60 18.12 10.82
CA THR A 70 -14.51 19.15 11.85
C THR A 70 -13.09 19.24 12.39
N VAL A 71 -12.60 20.46 12.63
CA VAL A 71 -11.40 20.71 13.44
C VAL A 71 -11.78 21.60 14.64
N ILE A 72 -11.29 21.22 15.83
CA ILE A 72 -11.41 22.02 17.04
C ILE A 72 -10.01 22.46 17.43
N ALA A 73 -9.82 23.79 17.49
CA ALA A 73 -8.56 24.42 17.83
C ALA A 73 -8.67 25.14 19.20
N GLU A 74 -7.70 24.88 20.06
CA GLU A 74 -7.59 25.50 21.39
C GLU A 74 -6.25 26.22 21.51
N LYS A 75 -6.27 27.49 21.91
CA LYS A 75 -5.04 28.24 22.20
C LYS A 75 -4.45 27.75 23.53
N LYS A 76 -3.21 27.28 23.51
CA LYS A 76 -2.51 26.72 24.66
C LYS A 76 -1.08 27.26 24.74
N GLY A 77 -0.82 28.17 25.71
CA GLY A 77 0.47 28.85 25.80
C GLY A 77 0.77 29.69 24.55
N ASN A 78 1.93 29.45 23.93
CA ASN A 78 2.36 30.08 22.67
C ASN A 78 1.93 29.27 21.42
N GLY A 79 1.07 28.26 21.60
CA GLY A 79 0.70 27.36 20.52
C GLY A 79 -0.80 27.14 20.40
N ILE A 80 -1.14 26.30 19.41
CA ILE A 80 -2.50 25.90 19.08
C ILE A 80 -2.56 24.36 19.10
N LEU A 81 -3.51 23.83 19.87
CA LEU A 81 -3.84 22.42 19.93
C LEU A 81 -5.04 22.16 19.03
N GLU A 82 -4.87 21.32 18.02
CA GLU A 82 -5.93 20.95 17.08
C GLU A 82 -6.31 19.47 17.22
N HIS A 83 -7.62 19.19 17.20
CA HIS A 83 -8.17 17.83 17.09
C HIS A 83 -9.13 17.73 15.92
N TYR A 84 -9.19 16.54 15.31
CA TYR A 84 -9.91 16.29 14.07
C TYR A 84 -11.02 15.26 14.27
N TYR A 85 -12.17 15.51 13.67
CA TYR A 85 -13.37 14.69 13.82
C TYR A 85 -14.00 14.42 12.44
N ASP A 86 -14.68 13.28 12.33
CA ASP A 86 -15.51 12.96 11.18
C ASP A 86 -16.88 13.69 11.22
N GLN A 87 -17.75 13.40 10.27
CA GLN A 87 -19.09 13.98 10.18
C GLN A 87 -20.02 13.56 11.33
N ASP A 88 -19.74 12.46 12.01
CA ASP A 88 -20.49 11.95 13.15
C ASP A 88 -19.98 12.49 14.49
N GLY A 89 -18.89 13.27 14.45
CA GLY A 89 -18.23 13.84 15.62
C GLY A 89 -17.28 12.87 16.34
N GLU A 90 -16.93 11.75 15.73
CA GLU A 90 -15.95 10.81 16.27
C GLU A 90 -14.53 11.27 15.91
N PRO A 91 -13.54 11.11 16.83
CA PRO A 91 -12.15 11.44 16.53
C PRO A 91 -11.60 10.65 15.35
N VAL A 92 -11.09 11.34 14.33
CA VAL A 92 -10.56 10.74 13.10
C VAL A 92 -9.04 10.87 13.04
N SER A 93 -8.39 9.80 12.58
CA SER A 93 -6.96 9.83 12.30
C SER A 93 -6.66 10.47 10.96
N ARG A 94 -5.76 11.47 10.96
CA ARG A 94 -5.22 12.04 9.71
C ARG A 94 -4.41 11.00 8.93
N TYR A 95 -4.24 11.19 7.62
CA TYR A 95 -3.56 10.26 6.70
C TYR A 95 -2.18 9.78 7.18
N ILE A 96 -1.41 10.62 7.87
CA ILE A 96 -0.10 10.24 8.43
C ILE A 96 -0.18 9.72 9.86
N ARG A 97 -1.39 9.32 10.33
CA ARG A 97 -1.64 8.60 11.58
C ARG A 97 -1.48 9.40 12.86
N TYR A 98 -2.14 10.55 12.95
CA TYR A 98 -2.30 11.29 14.19
C TYR A 98 -3.76 11.77 14.34
N TYR A 99 -4.20 11.97 15.57
CA TYR A 99 -5.57 12.41 15.93
C TYR A 99 -5.63 13.87 16.33
N GLY A 100 -4.50 14.43 16.76
CA GLY A 100 -4.35 15.82 17.10
C GLY A 100 -2.92 16.29 16.84
N ILE A 101 -2.73 17.60 16.84
CA ILE A 101 -1.42 18.22 16.70
C ILE A 101 -1.34 19.45 17.59
N TYR A 102 -0.22 19.59 18.30
CA TYR A 102 0.11 20.83 19.01
C TYR A 102 1.18 21.57 18.22
N ARG A 103 0.85 22.79 17.78
CA ARG A 103 1.72 23.68 16.99
C ARG A 103 2.18 24.83 17.85
N GLU A 104 3.48 25.02 17.99
CA GLU A 104 4.07 26.15 18.69
C GLU A 104 4.60 27.17 17.68
N TYR A 105 4.52 28.44 18.06
CA TYR A 105 4.90 29.57 17.21
C TYR A 105 5.88 30.46 17.95
N ASP A 106 6.81 31.10 17.22
CA ASP A 106 7.65 32.17 17.74
C ASP A 106 6.91 33.54 17.79
N GLU A 107 7.62 34.59 18.17
CA GLU A 107 7.08 35.95 18.27
C GLU A 107 6.75 36.53 16.87
N ASP A 108 7.40 36.05 15.82
CA ASP A 108 7.16 36.45 14.43
C ASP A 108 6.03 35.67 13.77
N GLY A 109 5.46 34.69 14.48
CA GLY A 109 4.36 33.84 14.02
C GLY A 109 4.81 32.62 13.16
N ASN A 110 6.10 32.32 13.12
CA ASN A 110 6.60 31.11 12.46
C ASN A 110 6.30 29.86 13.29
N ASN A 111 5.84 28.79 12.66
CA ASN A 111 5.62 27.51 13.35
C ASN A 111 6.96 26.81 13.65
N ILE A 112 7.41 26.89 14.91
CA ILE A 112 8.71 26.37 15.34
C ILE A 112 8.70 24.92 15.81
N CYS A 113 7.53 24.38 16.21
CA CYS A 113 7.42 23.01 16.68
C CYS A 113 6.04 22.42 16.37
N ASN A 114 6.02 21.18 15.90
CA ASN A 114 4.80 20.38 15.80
C ASN A 114 4.97 19.12 16.63
N THR A 115 4.05 18.88 17.57
CA THR A 115 3.94 17.62 18.29
C THR A 115 2.69 16.90 17.81
N TYR A 116 2.85 15.73 17.21
CA TYR A 116 1.77 14.88 16.72
C TYR A 116 1.22 14.02 17.87
N LEU A 117 -0.09 13.97 18.00
CA LEU A 117 -0.77 13.34 19.13
C LEU A 117 -1.57 12.13 18.73
N GLY A 118 -1.55 11.12 19.60
CA GLY A 118 -2.44 9.97 19.54
C GLY A 118 -3.86 10.30 19.99
N ARG A 119 -4.72 9.29 20.03
CA ARG A 119 -6.10 9.42 20.51
C ARG A 119 -6.18 9.75 22.03
N ASP A 120 -5.09 9.53 22.75
CA ASP A 120 -4.94 9.78 24.20
C ASP A 120 -4.22 11.10 24.52
N ASP A 121 -4.09 12.00 23.54
CA ASP A 121 -3.42 13.31 23.62
C ASP A 121 -1.93 13.23 24.02
N ARG A 122 -1.32 12.07 23.90
CA ARG A 122 0.12 11.90 24.10
C ARG A 122 0.86 11.94 22.76
N PRO A 123 2.16 12.35 22.78
CA PRO A 123 2.98 12.27 21.57
C PRO A 123 2.92 10.88 20.95
N ALA A 124 2.64 10.80 19.64
CA ALA A 124 2.49 9.55 18.89
C ALA A 124 3.34 9.56 17.63
N THR A 125 4.01 8.44 17.38
CA THR A 125 4.81 8.28 16.18
C THR A 125 3.92 8.21 14.94
N ILE A 126 4.12 9.16 14.02
CA ILE A 126 3.42 9.20 12.74
C ILE A 126 4.00 8.20 11.75
N PHE A 127 3.37 8.09 10.57
CA PHE A 127 3.78 7.17 9.49
C PHE A 127 5.27 7.30 9.12
N TYR A 128 5.84 8.50 9.19
CA TYR A 128 7.23 8.78 8.83
C TYR A 128 8.27 8.43 9.90
N GLY A 129 7.84 7.93 11.07
CA GLY A 129 8.76 7.40 12.09
C GLY A 129 9.22 8.41 13.14
N TYR A 130 8.56 9.55 13.28
CA TYR A 130 8.82 10.56 14.33
C TYR A 130 7.49 11.04 14.97
N ALA A 131 7.60 11.69 16.11
CA ALA A 131 6.44 12.24 16.84
C ALA A 131 6.48 13.77 16.94
N ILE A 132 7.68 14.34 16.90
CA ILE A 132 7.90 15.79 17.05
C ILE A 132 8.82 16.25 15.93
N GLU A 133 8.50 17.39 15.33
CA GLU A 133 9.38 18.13 14.42
C GLU A 133 9.63 19.53 14.93
N LYS A 134 10.88 19.95 15.01
CA LYS A 134 11.30 21.31 15.34
C LYS A 134 11.87 21.99 14.12
N LYS A 135 11.50 23.25 13.93
CA LYS A 135 11.80 24.04 12.74
C LYS A 135 12.64 25.25 13.10
N GLU A 136 13.55 25.59 12.21
CA GLU A 136 14.42 26.76 12.33
C GLU A 136 14.23 27.64 11.09
N TYR A 137 14.25 28.94 11.31
CA TYR A 137 14.03 29.94 10.27
C TYR A 137 15.19 30.93 10.24
N ASP A 138 15.47 31.51 9.08
CA ASP A 138 16.40 32.63 8.93
C ASP A 138 15.71 33.97 9.22
N ALA A 139 16.50 35.05 9.13
CA ALA A 139 15.98 36.41 9.37
C ALA A 139 14.91 36.88 8.37
N ASP A 140 14.81 36.21 7.20
CA ASP A 140 13.81 36.48 6.20
C ASP A 140 12.54 35.62 6.39
N GLY A 141 12.47 34.82 7.47
CA GLY A 141 11.36 33.91 7.77
C GLY A 141 11.35 32.65 6.91
N ARG A 142 12.46 32.30 6.24
CA ARG A 142 12.55 31.07 5.42
C ARG A 142 13.00 29.89 6.28
N LEU A 143 12.34 28.74 6.12
CA LEU A 143 12.64 27.51 6.86
C LEU A 143 14.03 26.97 6.48
N THR A 144 14.97 26.98 7.40
CA THR A 144 16.36 26.54 7.16
C THR A 144 16.63 25.12 7.63
N ALA A 145 15.94 24.64 8.67
CA ALA A 145 16.11 23.27 9.13
C ALA A 145 14.83 22.69 9.75
N VAL A 146 14.71 21.36 9.67
CA VAL A 146 13.70 20.59 10.43
C VAL A 146 14.43 19.44 11.12
N ARG A 147 14.24 19.32 12.45
CA ARG A 147 14.76 18.20 13.27
C ARG A 147 13.64 17.33 13.76
N TYR A 148 13.86 16.03 13.73
CA TYR A 148 12.88 15.01 14.06
C TYR A 148 13.20 14.33 15.39
N TYR A 149 12.15 14.11 16.20
CA TYR A 149 12.27 13.50 17.52
C TYR A 149 11.20 12.43 17.72
N ASP A 150 11.51 11.44 18.57
CA ASP A 150 10.55 10.42 18.99
C ASP A 150 9.54 10.93 20.03
N THR A 151 8.73 10.03 20.56
CA THR A 151 7.71 10.35 21.59
C THR A 151 8.30 10.77 22.94
N GLU A 152 9.59 10.48 23.19
CA GLU A 152 10.32 10.85 24.41
C GLU A 152 11.15 12.14 24.23
N GLY A 153 11.13 12.72 23.03
CA GLY A 153 11.94 13.91 22.70
C GLY A 153 13.41 13.60 22.39
N LYS A 154 13.75 12.33 22.16
CA LYS A 154 15.09 11.92 21.70
C LYS A 154 15.19 12.05 20.17
N PRO A 155 16.41 12.31 19.63
CA PRO A 155 16.61 12.38 18.19
C PRO A 155 16.07 11.15 17.46
N ALA A 156 15.20 11.34 16.47
CA ALA A 156 14.63 10.29 15.61
C ALA A 156 15.28 10.35 14.24
N CYS A 157 16.19 9.41 13.96
CA CYS A 157 16.81 9.29 12.64
C CYS A 157 15.93 8.40 11.75
N THR A 158 15.13 9.00 10.88
CA THR A 158 14.24 8.28 9.99
C THR A 158 14.94 7.88 8.71
N SER A 159 14.55 6.75 8.11
CA SER A 159 15.09 6.32 6.81
C SER A 159 14.74 7.29 5.68
N LEU A 160 13.69 8.07 5.81
CA LEU A 160 13.18 8.97 4.76
C LEU A 160 13.79 10.38 4.84
N TYR A 161 14.03 10.89 6.06
CA TYR A 161 14.40 12.29 6.29
C TYR A 161 15.69 12.47 7.08
N GLY A 162 16.37 11.38 7.51
CA GLY A 162 17.46 11.46 8.46
C GLY A 162 16.99 11.96 9.83
N TYR A 163 17.90 12.57 10.59
CA TYR A 163 17.59 13.30 11.82
C TYR A 163 17.32 14.77 11.55
N VAL A 164 18.09 15.38 10.65
CA VAL A 164 17.94 16.79 10.26
C VAL A 164 17.76 16.89 8.77
N LYS A 165 16.83 17.73 8.35
CA LYS A 165 16.63 18.14 6.97
C LYS A 165 16.97 19.61 6.87
N VAL A 166 18.03 19.95 6.14
CA VAL A 166 18.52 21.33 5.97
C VAL A 166 18.13 21.84 4.60
N TYR A 167 17.73 23.10 4.53
CA TYR A 167 17.34 23.79 3.29
C TYR A 167 18.27 24.95 3.03
N GLU A 168 18.71 25.08 1.76
CA GLU A 168 19.49 26.19 1.25
C GLU A 168 18.66 26.92 0.19
N TYR A 169 18.82 28.23 0.13
CA TYR A 169 18.07 29.12 -0.75
C TYR A 169 19.01 29.90 -1.67
N ASN A 170 18.56 30.14 -2.91
CA ASN A 170 19.26 31.01 -3.84
C ASN A 170 18.96 32.50 -3.57
N GLU A 171 19.60 33.38 -4.35
CA GLU A 171 19.41 34.84 -4.22
C GLU A 171 17.98 35.31 -4.45
N GLU A 172 17.18 34.53 -5.18
CA GLU A 172 15.76 34.78 -5.45
C GLU A 172 14.85 34.30 -4.31
N GLY A 173 15.43 33.73 -3.21
CA GLY A 173 14.68 33.17 -2.10
C GLY A 173 14.03 31.82 -2.38
N ARG A 174 14.37 31.19 -3.52
CA ARG A 174 13.87 29.84 -3.84
C ARG A 174 14.80 28.78 -3.28
N ARG A 175 14.25 27.70 -2.76
CA ARG A 175 15.02 26.57 -2.24
C ARG A 175 15.88 25.94 -3.35
N CYS A 176 17.20 26.01 -3.25
CA CYS A 176 18.11 25.46 -4.25
C CYS A 176 18.72 24.12 -3.84
N ARG A 177 18.70 23.79 -2.52
CA ARG A 177 19.20 22.50 -2.04
C ARG A 177 18.48 22.02 -0.80
N THR A 178 18.39 20.70 -0.65
CA THR A 178 17.99 20.01 0.59
C THR A 178 19.04 18.98 0.93
N VAL A 179 19.51 18.94 2.18
CA VAL A 179 20.49 17.97 2.69
C VAL A 179 19.87 17.21 3.85
N PHE A 180 20.09 15.90 3.89
CA PHE A 180 19.66 15.01 4.95
C PHE A 180 20.86 14.62 5.82
N LEU A 181 20.77 14.86 7.13
CA LEU A 181 21.86 14.64 8.05
C LEU A 181 21.49 13.60 9.10
N ASP A 182 22.52 12.88 9.58
CA ASP A 182 22.42 12.00 10.74
C ASP A 182 22.49 12.80 12.07
N THR A 183 22.47 12.11 13.20
CA THR A 183 22.57 12.70 14.54
C THR A 183 23.92 13.32 14.83
N SER A 184 24.96 13.02 14.04
CA SER A 184 26.31 13.58 14.13
C SER A 184 26.49 14.79 13.22
N GLY A 185 25.49 15.13 12.39
CA GLY A 185 25.55 16.24 11.44
C GLY A 185 26.21 15.90 10.11
N ASN A 186 26.46 14.62 9.82
CA ASN A 186 27.03 14.18 8.55
C ASN A 186 25.93 13.91 7.53
N PRO A 187 26.18 14.15 6.21
CA PRO A 187 25.24 13.77 5.16
C PRO A 187 24.92 12.27 5.21
N MET A 188 23.63 11.96 5.27
CA MET A 188 23.11 10.59 5.45
C MET A 188 22.36 10.15 4.21
N MET A 189 22.70 8.97 3.68
CA MET A 189 21.90 8.33 2.63
C MET A 189 20.51 8.00 3.15
N THR A 190 19.49 8.53 2.50
CA THR A 190 18.08 8.17 2.76
C THR A 190 17.76 6.80 2.17
N GLY A 191 16.64 6.20 2.59
CA GLY A 191 16.12 4.98 1.98
C GLY A 191 15.71 5.13 0.51
N GLN A 192 15.67 6.37 0.00
CA GLN A 192 15.42 6.67 -1.42
C GLN A 192 16.70 6.64 -2.27
N GLY A 193 17.87 6.51 -1.66
CA GLY A 193 19.16 6.33 -2.35
C GLY A 193 19.94 7.61 -2.61
N TYR A 194 19.67 8.69 -1.86
CA TYR A 194 20.42 9.95 -1.92
C TYR A 194 20.56 10.58 -0.53
N ALA A 195 21.55 11.47 -0.38
CA ALA A 195 21.78 12.24 0.83
C ALA A 195 21.46 13.73 0.64
N SER A 196 21.39 14.22 -0.61
CA SER A 196 20.95 15.58 -0.89
C SER A 196 20.26 15.68 -2.26
N ILE A 197 19.48 16.75 -2.41
CA ILE A 197 18.77 17.12 -3.64
C ILE A 197 19.14 18.56 -3.96
N THR A 198 19.44 18.85 -5.21
CA THR A 198 19.49 20.22 -5.72
C THR A 198 18.27 20.49 -6.60
N TYR A 199 17.81 21.73 -6.61
CA TYR A 199 16.63 22.16 -7.36
C TYR A 199 16.99 23.26 -8.35
N ALA A 200 16.48 23.14 -9.55
CA ALA A 200 16.49 24.20 -10.55
C ALA A 200 15.05 24.43 -11.04
N TYR A 201 14.59 25.65 -10.92
CA TYR A 201 13.24 26.03 -11.33
C TYR A 201 13.26 26.37 -12.81
N THR A 202 12.45 25.68 -13.58
CA THR A 202 12.15 26.05 -14.95
C THR A 202 10.95 27.00 -14.94
N THR A 203 10.91 27.95 -15.85
CA THR A 203 9.76 28.80 -16.12
C THR A 203 9.07 28.32 -17.40
N PRO A 204 8.46 27.13 -17.44
CA PRO A 204 7.59 26.80 -18.55
C PRO A 204 6.33 27.66 -18.45
N GLU A 205 5.65 27.85 -19.55
CA GLU A 205 4.30 28.40 -19.61
C GLU A 205 3.34 27.32 -19.02
N LEU A 206 3.33 27.18 -17.70
CA LEU A 206 2.41 26.31 -16.98
C LEU A 206 1.14 27.09 -16.65
N PRO A 207 0.00 26.39 -16.45
CA PRO A 207 -1.22 27.00 -15.94
C PRO A 207 -0.96 27.78 -14.66
N GLU A 208 -1.77 28.79 -14.41
CA GLU A 208 -1.72 29.58 -13.18
C GLU A 208 -1.69 28.67 -11.95
N ASN A 209 -0.80 28.96 -10.98
CA ASN A 209 -0.52 28.15 -9.80
C ASN A 209 0.16 26.79 -10.01
N SER A 210 0.50 26.42 -11.23
CA SER A 210 1.31 25.23 -11.52
C SER A 210 2.80 25.55 -11.46
N ARG A 211 3.63 24.54 -11.17
CA ARG A 211 5.09 24.71 -11.11
C ARG A 211 5.81 23.53 -11.75
N ALA A 212 7.03 23.76 -12.22
CA ALA A 212 7.95 22.72 -12.63
C ALA A 212 9.29 22.87 -11.92
N GLU A 213 9.84 21.77 -11.44
CA GLU A 213 11.09 21.70 -10.72
C GLU A 213 11.98 20.61 -11.33
N LYS A 214 13.24 20.97 -11.64
CA LYS A 214 14.27 19.96 -11.90
C LYS A 214 14.95 19.60 -10.59
N GLU A 215 15.01 18.33 -10.28
CA GLU A 215 15.69 17.78 -9.12
C GLU A 215 16.88 16.94 -9.57
N PHE A 216 18.02 17.07 -8.89
CA PHE A 216 19.18 16.18 -9.03
C PHE A 216 19.58 15.62 -7.68
N TYR A 217 19.95 14.36 -7.65
CA TYR A 217 20.20 13.58 -6.45
C TYR A 217 21.70 13.31 -6.28
N PHE A 218 22.18 13.40 -5.04
CA PHE A 218 23.60 13.22 -4.70
C PHE A 218 23.76 12.28 -3.51
N ASP A 219 24.83 11.51 -3.52
CA ASP A 219 25.24 10.65 -2.42
C ASP A 219 25.79 11.46 -1.22
N SER A 220 26.19 10.75 -0.13
CA SER A 220 26.78 11.37 1.06
C SER A 220 28.15 12.01 0.83
N SER A 221 28.81 11.69 -0.27
CA SER A 221 30.09 12.28 -0.68
C SER A 221 29.92 13.45 -1.66
N GLY A 222 28.67 13.75 -2.07
CA GLY A 222 28.35 14.81 -3.02
C GLY A 222 28.48 14.40 -4.49
N ASN A 223 28.67 13.11 -4.80
CA ASN A 223 28.64 12.63 -6.17
C ASN A 223 27.20 12.42 -6.66
N PRO A 224 26.93 12.53 -7.98
CA PRO A 224 25.62 12.22 -8.53
C PRO A 224 25.15 10.79 -8.14
N ALA A 225 24.00 10.69 -7.51
CA ALA A 225 23.43 9.43 -7.06
C ALA A 225 22.49 8.83 -8.13
N ARG A 226 22.80 7.63 -8.58
CA ARG A 226 21.95 6.87 -9.48
C ARG A 226 20.86 6.15 -8.68
N LEU A 227 19.60 6.48 -8.94
CA LEU A 227 18.48 5.88 -8.23
C LEU A 227 17.98 4.58 -8.91
N SER A 228 17.01 3.93 -8.27
CA SER A 228 16.52 2.58 -8.61
C SER A 228 16.01 2.42 -10.05
N LEU A 229 15.42 3.47 -10.64
CA LEU A 229 14.97 3.45 -12.05
C LEU A 229 16.08 3.80 -13.04
N GLY A 230 17.29 4.06 -12.57
CA GLY A 230 18.45 4.40 -13.39
C GLY A 230 18.70 5.90 -13.57
N GLN A 231 17.82 6.74 -13.05
CA GLN A 231 17.89 8.21 -13.13
C GLN A 231 18.88 8.79 -12.12
N TYR A 232 19.34 10.03 -12.43
CA TYR A 232 20.13 10.88 -11.55
C TYR A 232 19.36 12.15 -11.14
N GLY A 233 18.25 12.41 -11.81
CA GLY A 233 17.37 13.55 -11.57
C GLY A 233 15.97 13.31 -12.11
N ALA A 234 15.10 14.28 -11.91
CA ALA A 234 13.75 14.30 -12.45
C ALA A 234 13.32 15.75 -12.72
N LEU A 235 12.54 15.94 -13.79
CA LEU A 235 11.71 17.12 -13.99
C LEU A 235 10.31 16.74 -13.53
N LYS A 236 9.78 17.47 -12.54
CA LYS A 236 8.45 17.26 -11.96
C LYS A 236 7.56 18.45 -12.29
N GLU A 237 6.34 18.16 -12.70
CA GLU A 237 5.29 19.14 -12.94
C GLU A 237 4.18 18.97 -11.91
N TYR A 238 3.60 20.07 -11.43
CA TYR A 238 2.59 20.07 -10.39
C TYR A 238 1.38 20.88 -10.81
N ASN A 239 0.18 20.46 -10.40
CA ASN A 239 -1.04 21.25 -10.58
C ASN A 239 -1.19 22.30 -9.45
N GLU A 240 -2.27 23.07 -9.53
CA GLU A 240 -2.64 24.09 -8.54
C GLU A 240 -2.82 23.56 -7.11
N TYR A 241 -3.12 22.27 -6.95
CA TYR A 241 -3.24 21.60 -5.63
C TYR A 241 -1.89 21.08 -5.11
N GLY A 242 -0.79 21.30 -5.83
CA GLY A 242 0.54 20.79 -5.49
C GLY A 242 0.73 19.29 -5.74
N GLN A 243 -0.16 18.66 -6.51
CA GLN A 243 -0.06 17.25 -6.88
C GLN A 243 0.83 17.11 -8.12
N GLU A 244 1.73 16.13 -8.10
CA GLU A 244 2.71 15.86 -9.16
C GLU A 244 2.03 15.23 -10.40
N THR A 245 1.79 16.02 -11.44
CA THR A 245 1.07 15.59 -12.64
C THR A 245 1.95 14.94 -13.70
N ALA A 246 3.26 15.25 -13.70
CA ALA A 246 4.22 14.57 -14.55
C ALA A 246 5.58 14.43 -13.87
N ILE A 247 6.29 13.34 -14.20
CA ILE A 247 7.69 13.10 -13.84
C ILE A 247 8.42 12.69 -15.10
N THR A 248 9.38 13.49 -15.55
CA THR A 248 10.33 13.11 -16.60
C THR A 248 11.68 12.77 -15.95
N TYR A 249 12.18 11.56 -16.17
CA TYR A 249 13.43 11.08 -15.57
C TYR A 249 14.64 11.58 -16.33
N LEU A 250 15.66 12.04 -15.58
CA LEU A 250 16.83 12.71 -16.14
C LEU A 250 18.12 11.92 -15.89
N GLY A 251 19.02 11.98 -16.87
CA GLY A 251 20.40 11.53 -16.76
C GLY A 251 21.26 12.48 -15.91
N ALA A 252 22.53 12.11 -15.70
CA ALA A 252 23.48 12.96 -15.01
C ALA A 252 23.79 14.27 -15.77
N ASP A 253 23.57 14.28 -17.07
CA ASP A 253 23.70 15.44 -17.96
C ASP A 253 22.46 16.34 -17.98
N GLY A 254 21.40 15.95 -17.27
CA GLY A 254 20.14 16.69 -17.20
C GLY A 254 19.19 16.51 -18.39
N ASN A 255 19.52 15.62 -19.33
CA ASN A 255 18.66 15.26 -20.44
C ASN A 255 17.70 14.12 -20.05
N PRO A 256 16.50 14.04 -20.67
CA PRO A 256 15.60 12.92 -20.46
C PRO A 256 16.26 11.58 -20.80
N ILE A 257 16.05 10.57 -19.95
CA ILE A 257 16.57 9.21 -20.17
C ILE A 257 15.48 8.16 -20.04
N ARG A 258 15.64 7.06 -20.74
CA ARG A 258 14.85 5.85 -20.50
C ARG A 258 15.21 5.23 -19.16
N THR A 259 14.21 4.99 -18.35
CA THR A 259 14.35 4.25 -17.10
C THR A 259 14.68 2.78 -17.35
N ASN A 260 15.04 2.04 -16.30
CA ASN A 260 15.20 0.58 -16.36
C ASN A 260 13.92 -0.16 -16.81
N LYS A 261 12.75 0.50 -16.72
CA LYS A 261 11.45 -0.03 -17.19
C LYS A 261 11.13 0.37 -18.64
N GLY A 262 11.97 1.18 -19.29
CA GLY A 262 11.88 1.55 -20.69
C GLY A 262 11.18 2.88 -21.00
N TYR A 263 10.37 3.43 -20.11
CA TYR A 263 9.74 4.74 -20.29
C TYR A 263 10.64 5.89 -19.79
N THR A 264 10.35 7.09 -20.27
CA THR A 264 11.04 8.33 -19.88
C THR A 264 10.18 9.20 -18.97
N THR A 265 8.87 9.23 -19.20
CA THR A 265 7.94 10.09 -18.47
C THR A 265 6.74 9.30 -17.95
N ILE A 266 6.30 9.64 -16.74
CA ILE A 266 4.99 9.23 -16.20
C ILE A 266 4.11 10.48 -16.13
N ARG A 267 2.85 10.36 -16.55
CA ARG A 267 1.80 11.36 -16.29
C ARG A 267 0.74 10.78 -15.38
N LYS A 268 0.29 11.56 -14.41
CA LYS A 268 -0.64 11.16 -13.36
C LYS A 268 -1.89 12.03 -13.36
N THR A 269 -3.02 11.41 -13.02
CA THR A 269 -4.25 12.11 -12.60
C THR A 269 -4.57 11.72 -11.17
N TYR A 270 -5.42 12.50 -10.50
CA TYR A 270 -5.69 12.30 -9.08
C TYR A 270 -7.19 12.26 -8.80
N LEU A 271 -7.56 11.41 -7.83
CA LEU A 271 -8.86 11.45 -7.17
C LEU A 271 -8.94 12.68 -6.25
N VAL A 272 -10.15 13.04 -5.84
CA VAL A 272 -10.39 14.12 -4.87
C VAL A 272 -9.68 13.84 -3.53
N SER A 273 -9.58 12.58 -3.13
CA SER A 273 -8.82 12.12 -1.96
C SER A 273 -7.32 12.44 -2.00
N GLY A 274 -6.78 12.82 -3.16
CA GLY A 274 -5.36 13.04 -3.37
C GLY A 274 -4.57 11.79 -3.76
N TYR A 275 -5.20 10.60 -3.83
CA TYR A 275 -4.57 9.40 -4.40
C TYR A 275 -4.52 9.47 -5.93
N ALA A 276 -3.50 8.87 -6.52
CA ALA A 276 -3.38 8.78 -7.97
C ALA A 276 -4.56 7.98 -8.56
N ALA A 277 -5.32 8.61 -9.45
CA ALA A 277 -6.41 7.99 -10.18
C ALA A 277 -5.89 7.20 -11.39
N SER A 278 -4.88 7.74 -12.09
CA SER A 278 -4.23 7.05 -13.20
C SER A 278 -2.77 7.43 -13.34
N GLU A 279 -2.00 6.50 -13.92
CA GLU A 279 -0.64 6.72 -14.39
C GLU A 279 -0.53 6.25 -15.83
N LYS A 280 0.07 7.06 -16.72
CA LYS A 280 0.40 6.71 -18.11
C LYS A 280 1.88 6.88 -18.37
N TYR A 281 2.45 5.99 -19.19
CA TYR A 281 3.88 5.95 -19.50
C TYR A 281 4.14 6.47 -20.90
N TYR A 282 5.26 7.21 -21.05
CA TYR A 282 5.65 7.85 -22.30
C TYR A 282 7.15 7.63 -22.55
N ASP A 283 7.53 7.56 -23.82
CA ASP A 283 8.91 7.47 -24.24
C ASP A 283 9.60 8.86 -24.29
N GLU A 284 10.83 8.93 -24.80
CA GLU A 284 11.61 10.17 -24.94
C GLU A 284 11.03 11.17 -25.96
N ASN A 285 10.17 10.74 -26.87
CA ASN A 285 9.50 11.57 -27.86
C ASN A 285 8.13 12.09 -27.35
N GLY A 286 7.71 11.62 -26.17
CA GLY A 286 6.40 11.94 -25.63
C GLY A 286 5.27 11.05 -26.18
N GLU A 287 5.62 9.98 -26.91
CA GLU A 287 4.67 9.00 -27.41
C GLU A 287 4.32 7.97 -26.32
N PRO A 288 3.07 7.47 -26.30
CA PRO A 288 2.66 6.45 -25.34
C PRO A 288 3.57 5.22 -25.38
N PHE A 289 4.02 4.78 -24.21
CA PHE A 289 4.95 3.65 -24.06
C PHE A 289 4.29 2.45 -23.39
N ALA A 290 4.35 1.28 -24.03
CA ALA A 290 3.88 0.03 -23.44
C ALA A 290 4.93 -0.57 -22.52
N LEU A 291 4.55 -0.89 -21.28
CA LEU A 291 5.38 -1.71 -20.40
C LEU A 291 5.45 -3.17 -20.93
N PRO A 292 6.41 -3.98 -20.44
CA PRO A 292 6.60 -5.37 -20.93
C PRO A 292 5.34 -6.24 -20.87
N GLU A 293 4.40 -5.95 -19.99
CA GLU A 293 3.11 -6.64 -19.85
C GLU A 293 2.03 -6.13 -20.82
N GLY A 294 2.37 -5.16 -21.68
CA GLY A 294 1.49 -4.63 -22.73
C GLY A 294 0.60 -3.46 -22.31
N GLN A 295 0.66 -3.01 -21.04
CA GLN A 295 -0.11 -1.84 -20.60
C GLN A 295 0.64 -0.54 -20.88
N TYR A 296 -0.12 0.49 -21.30
CA TYR A 296 0.35 1.87 -21.48
C TYR A 296 0.09 2.74 -20.24
N GLY A 297 -0.64 2.20 -19.28
CA GLY A 297 -0.94 2.88 -18.02
C GLY A 297 -1.77 2.00 -17.11
N VAL A 298 -2.01 2.53 -15.91
CA VAL A 298 -2.84 1.93 -14.85
C VAL A 298 -3.85 2.95 -14.39
N ARG A 299 -5.11 2.54 -14.21
CA ARG A 299 -6.17 3.35 -13.62
C ARG A 299 -6.68 2.67 -12.36
N THR A 300 -7.00 3.46 -11.35
CA THR A 300 -7.66 3.00 -10.13
C THR A 300 -8.94 3.83 -9.95
N GLU A 301 -10.08 3.18 -9.98
CA GLU A 301 -11.40 3.79 -9.82
C GLU A 301 -12.25 2.88 -8.94
N ASP A 302 -12.97 3.42 -7.96
CA ASP A 302 -13.79 2.69 -6.99
C ASP A 302 -13.06 1.51 -6.33
N GLY A 303 -11.79 1.68 -6.02
CA GLY A 303 -10.94 0.63 -5.46
C GLY A 303 -10.58 -0.51 -6.40
N GLN A 304 -10.97 -0.41 -7.69
CA GLN A 304 -10.60 -1.36 -8.73
C GLN A 304 -9.45 -0.83 -9.58
N THR A 305 -8.50 -1.70 -9.88
CA THR A 305 -7.39 -1.38 -10.77
C THR A 305 -7.68 -1.91 -12.17
N ALA A 306 -7.38 -1.14 -13.21
CA ALA A 306 -7.43 -1.55 -14.60
C ALA A 306 -6.12 -1.20 -15.32
N TYR A 307 -5.69 -2.04 -16.24
CA TYR A 307 -4.65 -1.69 -17.20
C TYR A 307 -5.27 -0.94 -18.37
N MET A 308 -4.52 0.00 -18.93
CA MET A 308 -4.97 0.83 -20.05
C MET A 308 -4.18 0.53 -21.32
N ASN A 309 -4.85 0.59 -22.48
CA ASN A 309 -4.21 0.61 -23.77
C ASN A 309 -3.67 2.02 -24.10
N GLU A 310 -3.10 2.18 -25.28
CA GLU A 310 -2.56 3.44 -25.81
C GLU A 310 -3.60 4.58 -25.73
N ASN A 311 -4.87 4.30 -26.05
CA ASN A 311 -5.95 5.27 -26.05
C ASN A 311 -6.49 5.59 -24.63
N GLY A 312 -6.03 4.87 -23.59
CA GLY A 312 -6.51 5.03 -22.23
C GLY A 312 -7.77 4.23 -21.90
N GLU A 313 -8.14 3.29 -22.77
CA GLU A 313 -9.25 2.37 -22.55
C GLU A 313 -8.79 1.14 -21.74
N ASP A 314 -9.68 0.59 -20.94
CA ASP A 314 -9.37 -0.57 -20.11
C ASP A 314 -9.08 -1.81 -20.92
N VAL A 315 -8.00 -2.50 -20.59
CA VAL A 315 -7.61 -3.78 -21.19
C VAL A 315 -7.83 -4.89 -20.17
N PHE A 316 -8.51 -5.96 -20.62
CA PHE A 316 -8.67 -7.14 -19.78
C PHE A 316 -7.32 -7.77 -19.45
N ASN A 317 -7.01 -7.83 -18.17
CA ASN A 317 -5.85 -8.56 -17.65
C ASN A 317 -6.33 -9.58 -16.61
N PRO A 318 -6.06 -10.89 -16.80
CA PRO A 318 -6.55 -11.94 -15.90
C PRO A 318 -6.11 -11.74 -14.44
N ARG A 319 -4.89 -11.26 -14.22
CA ARG A 319 -4.35 -10.99 -12.87
C ARG A 319 -5.13 -9.88 -12.18
N ILE A 320 -5.30 -8.76 -12.86
CA ILE A 320 -6.07 -7.62 -12.35
C ILE A 320 -7.52 -8.03 -12.10
N PHE A 321 -8.12 -8.79 -13.01
CA PHE A 321 -9.47 -9.34 -12.81
C PHE A 321 -9.56 -10.19 -11.53
N LEU A 322 -8.63 -11.11 -11.32
CA LEU A 322 -8.61 -11.94 -10.11
C LEU A 322 -8.28 -11.13 -8.84
N TYR A 323 -7.46 -10.10 -8.97
CA TYR A 323 -7.17 -9.17 -7.87
C TYR A 323 -8.44 -8.42 -7.44
N ASN A 324 -9.14 -7.82 -8.38
CA ASN A 324 -10.39 -7.10 -8.13
C ASN A 324 -11.54 -8.03 -7.65
N HIS A 325 -11.53 -9.30 -8.06
CA HIS A 325 -12.57 -10.28 -7.76
C HIS A 325 -12.11 -11.38 -6.79
N SER A 326 -11.30 -11.06 -5.81
CA SER A 326 -10.74 -12.04 -4.86
C SER A 326 -11.78 -12.92 -4.18
N ARG A 327 -13.01 -12.42 -3.96
CA ARG A 327 -14.13 -13.22 -3.41
C ARG A 327 -14.55 -14.36 -4.34
N ILE A 328 -14.55 -14.14 -5.65
CA ILE A 328 -14.83 -15.18 -6.66
C ILE A 328 -13.74 -16.24 -6.62
N VAL A 329 -12.49 -15.85 -6.45
CA VAL A 329 -11.35 -16.79 -6.32
C VAL A 329 -11.52 -17.70 -5.10
N ILE A 330 -11.93 -17.14 -3.96
CA ILE A 330 -12.22 -17.93 -2.74
C ILE A 330 -13.33 -18.94 -3.01
N LEU A 331 -14.43 -18.51 -3.65
CA LEU A 331 -15.54 -19.39 -3.97
C LEU A 331 -15.09 -20.52 -4.92
N ALA A 332 -14.36 -20.21 -5.97
CA ALA A 332 -13.81 -21.19 -6.91
C ALA A 332 -12.88 -22.19 -6.19
N ALA A 333 -12.01 -21.72 -5.31
CA ALA A 333 -11.15 -22.57 -4.48
C ALA A 333 -11.95 -23.53 -3.60
N MET A 334 -13.04 -23.06 -2.96
CA MET A 334 -13.92 -23.90 -2.15
C MET A 334 -14.67 -24.95 -2.99
N ILE A 335 -15.15 -24.56 -4.18
CA ILE A 335 -15.77 -25.51 -5.11
C ILE A 335 -14.75 -26.60 -5.50
N LEU A 336 -13.51 -26.23 -5.82
CA LEU A 336 -12.46 -27.19 -6.15
C LEU A 336 -12.13 -28.15 -5.00
N VAL A 337 -12.15 -27.66 -3.75
CA VAL A 337 -12.02 -28.51 -2.54
C VAL A 337 -13.14 -29.55 -2.48
N LEU A 338 -14.40 -29.15 -2.73
CA LEU A 338 -15.54 -30.06 -2.73
C LEU A 338 -15.49 -31.06 -3.88
N LEU A 339 -15.13 -30.63 -5.10
CA LEU A 339 -14.95 -31.50 -6.26
C LEU A 339 -13.84 -32.54 -5.99
N SER A 340 -12.71 -32.11 -5.46
CA SER A 340 -11.62 -33.00 -5.07
C SER A 340 -12.05 -34.04 -4.02
N ALA A 341 -12.86 -33.64 -3.04
CA ALA A 341 -13.36 -34.56 -2.01
C ALA A 341 -14.33 -35.61 -2.59
N ALA A 342 -15.12 -35.26 -3.61
CA ALA A 342 -16.05 -36.17 -4.30
C ALA A 342 -15.39 -37.05 -5.36
N ALA A 343 -14.28 -36.61 -5.96
CA ALA A 343 -13.60 -37.27 -7.05
C ALA A 343 -12.82 -38.52 -6.58
N ASP A 344 -12.60 -39.45 -7.51
CA ASP A 344 -11.72 -40.60 -7.29
C ASP A 344 -10.23 -40.21 -7.28
N LYS A 345 -9.36 -41.19 -6.98
CA LYS A 345 -7.93 -40.95 -6.86
C LYS A 345 -7.28 -40.56 -8.20
N ARG A 346 -7.73 -41.11 -9.31
CA ARG A 346 -7.15 -40.85 -10.67
C ARG A 346 -7.48 -39.44 -11.10
N VAL A 347 -8.73 -39.03 -10.92
CA VAL A 347 -9.18 -37.65 -11.20
C VAL A 347 -8.43 -36.65 -10.33
N ASN A 348 -8.21 -36.95 -9.04
CA ASN A 348 -7.43 -36.06 -8.17
C ASN A 348 -5.96 -35.94 -8.57
N VAL A 349 -5.32 -36.97 -9.15
CA VAL A 349 -3.98 -36.83 -9.69
C VAL A 349 -3.95 -35.87 -10.89
N PHE A 350 -4.96 -35.92 -11.75
CA PHE A 350 -5.08 -35.02 -12.90
C PHE A 350 -5.36 -33.57 -12.41
N ILE A 351 -6.29 -33.39 -11.47
CA ILE A 351 -6.57 -32.08 -10.87
C ILE A 351 -5.30 -31.51 -10.21
N LEU A 352 -4.52 -32.33 -9.51
CA LEU A 352 -3.26 -31.91 -8.89
C LEU A 352 -2.27 -31.38 -9.92
N ALA A 353 -2.09 -32.08 -11.02
CA ALA A 353 -1.16 -31.67 -12.08
C ALA A 353 -1.57 -30.32 -12.68
N LEU A 354 -2.85 -30.16 -13.02
CA LEU A 354 -3.38 -28.88 -13.52
C LEU A 354 -3.23 -27.76 -12.49
N TYR A 355 -3.49 -28.06 -11.21
CA TYR A 355 -3.45 -27.04 -10.16
C TYR A 355 -2.02 -26.61 -9.82
N ILE A 356 -1.04 -27.49 -9.92
CA ILE A 356 0.38 -27.12 -9.87
C ILE A 356 0.71 -26.14 -11.01
N GLY A 357 0.20 -26.38 -12.22
CA GLY A 357 0.33 -25.44 -13.34
C GLY A 357 -0.25 -24.06 -13.02
N VAL A 358 -1.42 -24.00 -12.36
CA VAL A 358 -2.04 -22.75 -11.88
C VAL A 358 -1.14 -22.03 -10.86
N ILE A 359 -0.63 -22.77 -9.86
CA ILE A 359 0.29 -22.19 -8.86
C ILE A 359 1.53 -21.60 -9.54
N LEU A 360 2.21 -22.38 -10.40
CA LEU A 360 3.41 -21.92 -11.09
C LEU A 360 3.14 -20.74 -12.03
N TYR A 361 2.00 -20.72 -12.70
CA TYR A 361 1.58 -19.59 -13.52
C TYR A 361 1.48 -18.31 -12.71
N PHE A 362 0.76 -18.31 -11.58
CA PHE A 362 0.57 -17.11 -10.74
C PHE A 362 1.81 -16.70 -9.96
N THR A 363 2.70 -17.64 -9.65
CA THR A 363 3.87 -17.34 -8.82
C THR A 363 5.13 -17.03 -9.62
N LEU A 364 5.29 -17.57 -10.84
CA LEU A 364 6.50 -17.44 -11.65
C LEU A 364 6.29 -16.67 -12.96
N ILE A 365 5.21 -16.97 -13.70
CA ILE A 365 5.03 -16.40 -15.04
C ILE A 365 4.38 -15.02 -14.97
N PHE A 366 3.48 -14.82 -14.02
CA PHE A 366 2.62 -13.64 -13.92
C PHE A 366 3.10 -12.61 -12.88
N ARG A 367 4.35 -12.71 -12.43
CA ARG A 367 4.94 -11.75 -11.47
C ARG A 367 5.85 -10.78 -12.21
N GLU A 368 5.73 -9.47 -11.87
CA GLU A 368 6.64 -8.45 -12.38
C GLU A 368 8.08 -8.75 -11.95
N SER A 369 9.03 -8.59 -12.87
CA SER A 369 10.44 -8.66 -12.53
C SER A 369 10.78 -7.51 -11.55
N SER A 370 11.23 -7.86 -10.36
CA SER A 370 11.60 -6.90 -9.33
C SER A 370 13.12 -6.78 -9.23
N THR A 371 13.62 -5.57 -9.46
CA THR A 371 15.03 -5.19 -9.21
C THR A 371 15.23 -4.61 -7.81
N GLY A 372 14.22 -4.68 -6.94
CA GLY A 372 14.26 -4.12 -5.59
C GLY A 372 15.15 -4.90 -4.62
N PRO A 373 15.53 -4.30 -3.46
CA PRO A 373 16.32 -4.98 -2.45
C PRO A 373 15.56 -6.20 -1.92
N LYS A 374 16.21 -7.36 -1.97
CA LYS A 374 15.68 -8.64 -1.51
C LYS A 374 15.41 -8.56 0.00
N GLY A 375 14.15 -8.54 0.39
CA GLY A 375 13.75 -8.46 1.81
C GLY A 375 13.85 -9.81 2.51
N MET A 376 15.07 -10.25 2.86
CA MET A 376 15.32 -11.56 3.50
C MET A 376 14.94 -11.61 4.99
N SER A 377 14.23 -10.63 5.56
CA SER A 377 13.84 -10.67 6.98
C SER A 377 12.53 -11.42 7.18
N LEU A 378 12.60 -12.51 7.93
CA LEU A 378 11.45 -13.33 8.33
C LEU A 378 10.43 -12.50 9.15
N PHE A 379 9.14 -12.73 8.93
CA PHE A 379 8.01 -12.04 9.58
C PHE A 379 7.91 -10.54 9.32
N ARG A 380 8.54 -10.00 8.27
CA ARG A 380 8.44 -8.59 7.90
C ARG A 380 7.00 -8.21 7.54
N SER A 381 6.37 -8.99 6.67
CA SER A 381 5.00 -8.78 6.20
C SER A 381 4.00 -9.01 7.34
N TYR A 382 4.21 -10.02 8.18
CA TYR A 382 3.34 -10.32 9.31
C TYR A 382 3.35 -9.24 10.41
N ARG A 383 4.45 -8.52 10.61
CA ARG A 383 4.49 -7.38 11.54
C ARG A 383 3.61 -6.20 11.06
N GLN A 384 3.34 -6.13 9.77
CA GLN A 384 2.56 -5.07 9.16
C GLN A 384 1.10 -5.46 8.85
N ILE A 385 0.71 -6.72 9.10
CA ILE A 385 -0.59 -7.28 8.72
C ILE A 385 -1.79 -6.50 9.28
N ILE A 386 -1.67 -5.97 10.51
CA ILE A 386 -2.73 -5.18 11.14
C ILE A 386 -2.76 -3.75 10.57
N ARG A 387 -1.61 -3.22 10.17
CA ARG A 387 -1.42 -1.81 9.80
C ARG A 387 -1.55 -1.55 8.31
N ASN A 388 -1.33 -2.56 7.46
CA ASN A 388 -1.35 -2.40 6.00
C ASN A 388 -2.36 -3.37 5.36
N PRO A 389 -3.50 -2.85 4.86
CA PRO A 389 -4.53 -3.66 4.20
C PRO A 389 -4.02 -4.43 2.98
N ASN A 390 -3.12 -3.85 2.19
CA ASN A 390 -2.57 -4.49 0.99
C ASN A 390 -1.71 -5.71 1.35
N ILE A 391 -0.81 -5.58 2.33
CA ILE A 391 0.00 -6.70 2.82
C ILE A 391 -0.90 -7.79 3.40
N ARG A 392 -1.96 -7.43 4.14
CA ARG A 392 -2.94 -8.38 4.64
C ARG A 392 -3.64 -9.14 3.52
N ALA A 393 -4.06 -8.44 2.47
CA ALA A 393 -4.69 -9.05 1.31
C ALA A 393 -3.73 -9.99 0.57
N ASP A 394 -2.46 -9.63 0.41
CA ASP A 394 -1.45 -10.46 -0.25
C ASP A 394 -1.16 -11.74 0.53
N ILE A 395 -1.01 -11.66 1.85
CA ILE A 395 -0.88 -12.84 2.72
C ILE A 395 -2.09 -13.77 2.56
N LEU A 396 -3.32 -13.22 2.58
CA LEU A 396 -4.53 -14.01 2.41
C LEU A 396 -4.61 -14.65 1.02
N ARG A 397 -4.21 -13.95 -0.04
CA ARG A 397 -4.16 -14.51 -1.41
C ARG A 397 -3.19 -15.68 -1.50
N ASN A 398 -2.01 -15.57 -0.92
CA ASN A 398 -1.03 -16.66 -0.89
C ASN A 398 -1.59 -17.87 -0.12
N ILE A 399 -2.25 -17.68 1.02
CA ILE A 399 -2.91 -18.74 1.76
C ILE A 399 -3.99 -19.40 0.89
N TRP A 400 -4.88 -18.62 0.25
CA TRP A 400 -5.97 -19.14 -0.57
C TRP A 400 -5.48 -19.88 -1.82
N LEU A 401 -4.37 -19.48 -2.39
CA LEU A 401 -3.74 -20.18 -3.53
C LEU A 401 -3.33 -21.63 -3.16
N PHE A 402 -2.94 -21.89 -1.90
CA PHE A 402 -2.49 -23.21 -1.48
C PHE A 402 -3.57 -24.05 -0.78
N ILE A 403 -4.76 -23.52 -0.49
CA ILE A 403 -5.87 -24.27 0.13
C ILE A 403 -6.33 -25.45 -0.76
N PRO A 404 -6.69 -25.28 -2.05
CA PRO A 404 -7.07 -26.42 -2.89
C PRO A 404 -5.95 -27.46 -3.02
N PHE A 405 -4.71 -27.01 -3.11
CA PHE A 405 -3.54 -27.90 -3.18
C PHE A 405 -3.47 -28.84 -1.96
N GLY A 406 -3.59 -28.28 -0.75
CA GLY A 406 -3.61 -29.06 0.49
C GLY A 406 -4.79 -30.04 0.57
N ALA A 407 -5.97 -29.64 0.09
CA ALA A 407 -7.16 -30.49 0.06
C ALA A 407 -7.02 -31.68 -0.91
N ILE A 408 -6.47 -31.44 -2.11
CA ILE A 408 -6.20 -32.49 -3.09
C ILE A 408 -5.14 -33.46 -2.53
N LEU A 409 -4.08 -32.96 -1.90
CA LEU A 409 -3.06 -33.80 -1.29
C LEU A 409 -3.63 -34.67 -0.17
N TYR A 410 -4.56 -34.16 0.66
CA TYR A 410 -5.26 -34.97 1.64
C TYR A 410 -5.99 -36.15 0.98
N ARG A 411 -6.69 -35.91 -0.12
CA ARG A 411 -7.46 -36.94 -0.82
C ARG A 411 -6.56 -38.03 -1.41
N LEU A 412 -5.39 -37.66 -1.92
CA LEU A 412 -4.42 -38.58 -2.50
C LEU A 412 -3.65 -39.36 -1.43
N TYR A 413 -3.28 -38.69 -0.32
CA TYR A 413 -2.42 -39.26 0.71
C TYR A 413 -2.75 -38.70 2.11
N PRO A 414 -3.72 -39.26 2.83
CA PRO A 414 -4.24 -38.72 4.11
C PRO A 414 -3.28 -38.96 5.29
N ARG A 415 -1.99 -38.70 5.11
CA ARG A 415 -0.96 -38.78 6.16
C ARG A 415 -0.36 -37.40 6.41
N ARG A 416 -0.14 -37.02 7.68
CA ARG A 416 0.35 -35.68 8.03
C ARG A 416 1.69 -35.29 7.39
N ARG A 417 2.53 -36.26 7.02
CA ARG A 417 3.80 -35.98 6.32
C ARG A 417 3.61 -35.27 4.99
N ILE A 418 2.44 -35.39 4.36
CA ILE A 418 2.15 -34.71 3.09
C ILE A 418 2.13 -33.19 3.24
N LEU A 419 1.98 -32.66 4.46
CA LEU A 419 2.03 -31.21 4.76
C LEU A 419 3.40 -30.58 4.48
N LEU A 420 4.44 -31.39 4.32
CA LEU A 420 5.76 -30.90 3.89
C LEU A 420 5.79 -30.52 2.38
N VAL A 421 4.86 -31.07 1.57
CA VAL A 421 4.84 -30.85 0.11
C VAL A 421 4.50 -29.40 -0.24
N PRO A 422 3.48 -28.74 0.31
CA PRO A 422 3.24 -27.31 0.09
C PRO A 422 4.44 -26.44 0.47
N ILE A 423 5.10 -26.73 1.58
CA ILE A 423 6.29 -26.00 2.04
C ILE A 423 7.46 -26.19 1.06
N ALA A 424 7.72 -27.43 0.64
CA ALA A 424 8.80 -27.74 -0.31
C ALA A 424 8.56 -27.08 -1.69
N LEU A 425 7.31 -27.11 -2.17
CA LEU A 425 6.94 -26.41 -3.42
C LEU A 425 7.14 -24.91 -3.29
N SER A 426 6.74 -24.31 -2.18
CA SER A 426 6.91 -22.88 -1.94
C SER A 426 8.39 -22.50 -1.88
N ILE A 427 9.23 -23.26 -1.17
CA ILE A 427 10.69 -23.03 -1.15
C ILE A 427 11.29 -23.12 -2.54
N ALA A 428 10.84 -24.08 -3.37
CA ALA A 428 11.31 -24.19 -4.74
C ALA A 428 10.91 -22.98 -5.60
N ILE A 429 9.68 -22.47 -5.43
CA ILE A 429 9.20 -21.26 -6.10
C ILE A 429 10.06 -20.06 -5.71
N GLU A 430 10.26 -19.81 -4.40
CA GLU A 430 11.09 -18.71 -3.89
C GLU A 430 12.54 -18.81 -4.37
N GLY A 431 13.08 -20.04 -4.44
CA GLY A 431 14.39 -20.29 -5.03
C GLY A 431 14.47 -19.91 -6.51
N ILE A 432 13.48 -20.30 -7.31
CA ILE A 432 13.41 -19.93 -8.73
C ILE A 432 13.32 -18.40 -8.87
N GLN A 433 12.48 -17.73 -8.10
CA GLN A 433 12.35 -16.27 -8.12
C GLN A 433 13.66 -15.58 -7.76
N LEU A 434 14.41 -16.12 -6.77
CA LEU A 434 15.71 -15.60 -6.37
C LEU A 434 16.73 -15.65 -7.53
N PHE A 435 16.76 -16.75 -8.29
CA PHE A 435 17.73 -16.93 -9.39
C PHE A 435 17.30 -16.24 -10.69
N THR A 436 16.01 -16.16 -10.97
CA THR A 436 15.48 -15.60 -12.23
C THR A 436 15.17 -14.10 -12.14
N GLY A 437 15.04 -13.54 -10.92
CA GLY A 437 14.55 -12.18 -10.74
C GLY A 437 13.04 -12.02 -11.03
N ALA A 438 12.31 -13.10 -11.20
CA ALA A 438 10.87 -13.12 -11.43
C ALA A 438 10.11 -12.91 -10.11
N GLY A 439 10.12 -11.69 -9.58
CA GLY A 439 9.50 -11.33 -8.30
C GLY A 439 10.51 -11.12 -7.16
N LEU A 440 9.98 -10.76 -5.99
CA LEU A 440 10.76 -10.67 -4.74
C LEU A 440 10.74 -12.03 -4.05
N CYS A 441 11.93 -12.55 -3.71
CA CYS A 441 12.04 -13.72 -2.84
C CYS A 441 11.66 -13.30 -1.41
N GLU A 442 10.49 -13.73 -0.94
CA GLU A 442 9.97 -13.38 0.38
C GLU A 442 9.78 -14.63 1.25
N PRO A 443 10.62 -14.85 2.29
CA PRO A 443 10.47 -15.98 3.19
C PRO A 443 9.09 -16.09 3.85
N ASP A 444 8.38 -14.95 3.98
CA ASP A 444 7.02 -14.87 4.53
C ASP A 444 5.99 -15.56 3.63
N ASP A 445 6.23 -15.64 2.32
CA ASP A 445 5.38 -16.37 1.37
C ASP A 445 5.44 -17.88 1.61
N VAL A 446 6.59 -18.43 2.02
CA VAL A 446 6.71 -19.84 2.40
C VAL A 446 5.82 -20.18 3.59
N ILE A 447 5.72 -19.26 4.55
CA ILE A 447 4.86 -19.42 5.73
C ILE A 447 3.39 -19.37 5.30
N SER A 448 2.99 -18.39 4.50
CA SER A 448 1.62 -18.20 4.03
C SER A 448 1.15 -19.40 3.20
N ASN A 449 1.98 -19.87 2.28
CA ASN A 449 1.71 -21.00 1.40
C ASN A 449 1.64 -22.33 2.19
N GLY A 450 2.55 -22.55 3.15
CA GLY A 450 2.52 -23.69 4.05
C GLY A 450 1.28 -23.71 4.94
N LEU A 451 0.87 -22.54 5.43
CA LEU A 451 -0.37 -22.38 6.20
C LEU A 451 -1.59 -22.68 5.33
N GLY A 452 -1.63 -22.19 4.09
CA GLY A 452 -2.67 -22.49 3.11
C GLY A 452 -2.81 -24.00 2.86
N GLY A 453 -1.68 -24.67 2.62
CA GLY A 453 -1.65 -26.14 2.47
C GLY A 453 -2.19 -26.89 3.70
N THR A 454 -1.88 -26.41 4.90
CA THR A 454 -2.34 -27.01 6.17
C THR A 454 -3.85 -26.81 6.36
N ILE A 455 -4.36 -25.61 6.12
CA ILE A 455 -5.79 -25.28 6.15
C ILE A 455 -6.53 -26.11 5.11
N GLY A 456 -6.01 -26.19 3.88
CA GLY A 456 -6.57 -27.00 2.81
C GLY A 456 -6.65 -28.48 3.14
N TYR A 457 -5.63 -29.05 3.76
CA TYR A 457 -5.67 -30.42 4.27
C TYR A 457 -6.83 -30.61 5.28
N GLY A 458 -7.05 -29.64 6.16
CA GLY A 458 -8.20 -29.63 7.09
C GLY A 458 -9.53 -29.59 6.37
N PHE A 459 -9.70 -28.70 5.37
CA PHE A 459 -10.92 -28.62 4.54
C PHE A 459 -11.16 -29.93 3.77
N GLY A 460 -10.14 -30.50 3.15
CA GLY A 460 -10.22 -31.79 2.47
C GLY A 460 -10.69 -32.91 3.39
N SER A 461 -10.18 -32.94 4.63
CA SER A 461 -10.58 -33.90 5.65
C SER A 461 -12.05 -33.76 6.05
N LEU A 462 -12.53 -32.54 6.25
CA LEU A 462 -13.93 -32.26 6.57
C LEU A 462 -14.86 -32.59 5.40
N ALA A 463 -14.54 -32.14 4.20
CA ALA A 463 -15.36 -32.39 3.02
C ALA A 463 -15.52 -33.89 2.75
N ALA A 464 -14.42 -34.67 2.80
CA ALA A 464 -14.47 -36.13 2.65
C ALA A 464 -15.34 -36.82 3.73
N HIS A 465 -15.30 -36.31 4.96
CA HIS A 465 -16.14 -36.84 6.05
C HIS A 465 -17.62 -36.56 5.80
N PHE A 466 -18.01 -35.37 5.37
CA PHE A 466 -19.40 -35.02 5.09
C PHE A 466 -19.94 -35.80 3.89
N ILE A 467 -19.19 -35.88 2.79
CA ILE A 467 -19.59 -36.63 1.59
C ILE A 467 -19.76 -38.12 1.93
N GLY A 468 -18.84 -38.70 2.72
CA GLY A 468 -18.97 -40.11 3.18
C GLY A 468 -20.24 -40.34 4.01
N LYS A 469 -20.63 -39.40 4.89
CA LYS A 469 -21.87 -39.51 5.66
C LYS A 469 -23.14 -39.42 4.81
N VAL A 470 -23.14 -38.54 3.81
CA VAL A 470 -24.26 -38.39 2.86
C VAL A 470 -24.44 -39.67 2.04
N SER A 471 -23.36 -40.23 1.55
CA SER A 471 -23.35 -41.48 0.78
C SER A 471 -23.91 -42.67 1.59
N LEU A 472 -23.50 -42.83 2.86
CA LEU A 472 -24.01 -43.83 3.77
C LEU A 472 -25.51 -43.68 4.05
N ARG A 473 -25.98 -42.45 4.27
CA ARG A 473 -27.42 -42.15 4.48
C ARG A 473 -28.27 -42.50 3.25
N ARG A 474 -27.72 -42.23 2.06
CA ARG A 474 -28.39 -42.53 0.79
C ARG A 474 -28.48 -44.04 0.57
N LYS A 475 -27.43 -44.79 0.87
CA LYS A 475 -27.38 -46.23 0.73
C LYS A 475 -28.35 -46.92 1.71
N ASN A 476 -28.44 -46.45 2.95
CA ASN A 476 -29.39 -46.97 3.93
C ASN A 476 -30.85 -46.67 3.55
N ARG A 477 -31.11 -45.53 2.89
CA ARG A 477 -32.49 -45.16 2.44
C ARG A 477 -32.93 -45.99 1.24
N THR A 478 -32.03 -46.36 0.34
CA THR A 478 -32.31 -47.24 -0.80
C THR A 478 -32.55 -48.70 -0.34
N SER A 479 -31.79 -49.20 0.63
CA SER A 479 -32.02 -50.54 1.16
C SER A 479 -33.34 -50.65 1.95
N TYR A 480 -33.82 -49.59 2.63
CA TYR A 480 -35.17 -49.54 3.23
C TYR A 480 -36.33 -49.46 2.25
N GLN A 481 -36.06 -48.98 1.02
CA GLN A 481 -37.07 -48.94 -0.04
C GLN A 481 -37.12 -50.23 -0.86
N GLU A 482 -36.09 -51.05 -0.81
CA GLU A 482 -36.05 -52.37 -1.48
C GLU A 482 -36.56 -53.48 -0.55
N GLU A 483 -36.76 -53.22 0.74
CA GLU A 483 -37.34 -54.15 1.74
C GLU A 483 -38.86 -53.91 1.97
N LEU A 484 -39.49 -52.90 1.36
CA LEU A 484 -40.92 -52.60 1.36
C LEU A 484 -41.53 -52.97 0.02
#